data_f0dd3da88f75aba9522b9e67cae154e9
#
_entry.id   f0dd3da88f75aba9522b9e67cae154e9
#
_cell.length_a   1.000
_cell.length_b   1.000
_cell.length_c   1.000
_cell.angle_alpha   90.00
_cell.angle_beta   90.00
_cell.angle_gamma   90.00
#
_symmetry.space_group_name_H-M   'P 1'
#
loop_
_entity.id
_entity.type
_entity.pdbx_description
1 polymer ?
#
loop_
_entity_poly.entity_id
_entity_poly.type
_entity_poly.pdbx_seq_one_letter_code
_entity_poly.pdbx_strand_id
1 'polypeptide(L)'
;MHHKSELLIWDLDYQNEDKFNDIIFWSKYTNSDSDRIFSIPQLVEESANQLKTKYLSLIYDLGEAKVDGKRIIDHLLIRQNFSYWWMTLITEKCNYAKSPQIDNIIKILALEHWLKENRYHTLVLETDNDELAFSLSLLAKQLLIDFKWEKKHKRSLNISFKKRVFQSLPNIIQSPIWLIFYLVSNWSLKGVGVKEWRNSTSSSTFVSYLFNIAPNEKKNGEYKSHYWTKLTDLLDDKKCSTNWLHIYIKDKKLPSAKKAR
;
A
#
# COMPACT_ATOMS: atom_id res chain seq x y z
N MET A 1 27.02 -4.08 30.07
CA MET A 1 25.86 -3.67 29.27
C MET A 1 24.60 -4.10 30.01
N HIS A 2 23.80 -3.19 30.51
CA HIS A 2 22.53 -3.54 31.16
C HIS A 2 21.54 -4.01 30.08
N HIS A 3 21.13 -5.27 30.14
CA HIS A 3 20.03 -5.76 29.32
C HIS A 3 18.72 -5.09 29.78
N LYS A 4 18.04 -4.40 28.87
CA LYS A 4 16.69 -3.87 29.13
C LYS A 4 15.72 -5.06 29.21
N SER A 5 14.80 -5.06 30.17
CA SER A 5 13.99 -6.24 30.45
C SER A 5 12.90 -6.50 29.40
N GLU A 6 12.04 -5.54 29.13
CA GLU A 6 10.88 -5.69 28.24
C GLU A 6 10.70 -4.44 27.38
N LEU A 7 10.31 -4.65 26.09
CA LEU A 7 9.90 -3.62 25.15
C LEU A 7 8.46 -3.85 24.73
N LEU A 8 7.60 -2.85 24.91
CA LEU A 8 6.25 -2.86 24.35
C LEU A 8 6.24 -2.30 22.94
N ILE A 9 5.78 -3.09 21.98
CA ILE A 9 5.46 -2.65 20.60
C ILE A 9 3.97 -2.33 20.54
N TRP A 10 3.64 -1.07 20.30
CA TRP A 10 2.26 -0.57 20.35
C TRP A 10 1.73 -0.21 18.96
N ASP A 11 0.68 -0.91 18.53
CA ASP A 11 0.02 -0.71 17.23
C ASP A 11 -1.50 -0.44 17.38
N LEU A 12 -1.90 0.27 18.41
CA LEU A 12 -3.30 0.59 18.70
C LEU A 12 -3.53 2.11 18.75
N ASP A 13 -4.79 2.53 18.50
CA ASP A 13 -5.16 3.96 18.48
C ASP A 13 -5.28 4.62 19.87
N TYR A 14 -5.30 3.83 20.94
CA TYR A 14 -5.43 4.33 22.32
C TYR A 14 -4.18 4.01 23.14
N GLN A 15 -3.82 4.88 24.06
CA GLN A 15 -2.64 4.73 24.92
C GLN A 15 -3.04 4.16 26.30
N ASN A 16 -2.25 3.21 26.79
CA ASN A 16 -2.26 2.74 28.18
C ASN A 16 -0.80 2.65 28.64
N GLU A 17 -0.26 3.80 29.07
CA GLU A 17 1.18 4.01 29.25
C GLU A 17 1.75 3.41 30.54
N ASP A 18 0.91 2.92 31.47
CA ASP A 18 1.31 2.74 32.88
C ASP A 18 2.05 1.42 33.19
N LYS A 19 2.23 0.51 32.23
CA LYS A 19 2.72 -0.84 32.52
C LYS A 19 4.15 -1.17 32.08
N PHE A 20 4.72 -0.42 31.15
CA PHE A 20 5.99 -0.79 30.54
C PHE A 20 7.03 0.31 30.69
N ASN A 21 8.29 -0.11 30.85
CA ASN A 21 9.39 0.83 30.98
C ASN A 21 9.77 1.48 29.64
N ASP A 22 9.81 0.67 28.54
CA ASP A 22 10.18 1.13 27.21
C ASP A 22 9.04 0.81 26.23
N ILE A 23 8.62 1.79 25.43
CA ILE A 23 7.52 1.68 24.46
C ILE A 23 8.01 2.12 23.10
N ILE A 24 7.69 1.34 22.05
CA ILE A 24 7.91 1.72 20.66
C ILE A 24 6.58 1.72 19.89
N PHE A 25 6.22 2.86 19.31
CA PHE A 25 5.02 3.00 18.50
C PHE A 25 5.25 2.47 17.10
N TRP A 26 4.36 1.56 16.64
CA TRP A 26 4.43 0.95 15.32
C TRP A 26 4.05 1.89 14.19
N SER A 27 3.00 2.70 14.40
CA SER A 27 2.40 3.55 13.35
C SER A 27 2.43 5.05 13.67
N LYS A 28 2.62 5.43 14.94
CA LYS A 28 2.63 6.82 15.36
C LYS A 28 4.06 7.38 15.32
N TYR A 29 4.24 8.47 14.55
CA TYR A 29 5.46 9.26 14.65
C TYR A 29 5.49 10.03 15.98
N THR A 30 6.59 9.95 16.68
CA THR A 30 6.83 10.79 17.86
C THR A 30 8.31 11.18 17.92
N ASN A 31 8.55 12.43 18.20
CA ASN A 31 9.87 12.96 18.52
C ASN A 31 9.84 13.35 20.00
N SER A 32 9.92 12.35 20.87
CA SER A 32 9.89 12.54 22.33
C SER A 32 11.31 12.68 22.85
N ASP A 33 11.55 13.64 23.74
CA ASP A 33 12.82 13.77 24.47
C ASP A 33 12.98 12.68 25.56
N SER A 34 12.03 11.75 25.65
CA SER A 34 12.06 10.65 26.61
C SER A 34 12.92 9.50 26.08
N ASP A 35 13.90 9.08 26.88
CA ASP A 35 14.76 7.92 26.60
C ASP A 35 14.02 6.55 26.60
N ARG A 36 12.70 6.56 26.84
CA ARG A 36 11.85 5.36 26.96
C ARG A 36 10.75 5.25 25.90
N ILE A 37 10.55 6.29 25.11
CA ILE A 37 9.50 6.34 24.10
C ILE A 37 10.15 6.44 22.72
N PHE A 38 9.91 5.43 21.88
CA PHE A 38 10.47 5.31 20.54
C PHE A 38 9.36 5.27 19.49
N SER A 39 9.73 5.49 18.24
CA SER A 39 8.81 5.50 17.10
C SER A 39 9.44 4.79 15.91
N ILE A 40 8.78 3.74 15.40
CA ILE A 40 9.25 3.06 14.19
C ILE A 40 9.29 4.02 12.98
N PRO A 41 8.26 4.86 12.71
CA PRO A 41 8.35 5.87 11.66
C PRO A 41 9.57 6.80 11.77
N GLN A 42 9.95 7.20 12.98
CA GLN A 42 11.17 8.00 13.21
C GLN A 42 12.44 7.20 12.85
N LEU A 43 12.55 5.96 13.33
CA LEU A 43 13.67 5.07 12.99
C LEU A 43 13.82 4.83 11.49
N VAL A 44 12.68 4.75 10.78
CA VAL A 44 12.66 4.63 9.31
C VAL A 44 13.24 5.89 8.65
N GLU A 45 12.91 7.08 9.12
CA GLU A 45 13.45 8.33 8.59
C GLU A 45 14.95 8.45 8.86
N GLU A 46 15.39 8.19 10.08
CA GLU A 46 16.79 8.27 10.49
C GLU A 46 17.69 7.29 9.73
N SER A 47 17.15 6.10 9.39
CA SER A 47 17.89 5.03 8.71
C SER A 47 17.52 4.87 7.23
N ALA A 48 16.85 5.84 6.61
CA ALA A 48 16.20 5.73 5.30
C ALA A 48 17.12 5.15 4.21
N ASN A 49 18.36 5.64 4.08
CA ASN A 49 19.29 5.16 3.06
C ASN A 49 19.72 3.71 3.28
N GLN A 50 19.95 3.33 4.53
CA GLN A 50 20.32 1.95 4.88
C GLN A 50 19.16 0.99 4.67
N LEU A 51 17.95 1.38 5.08
CA LEU A 51 16.73 0.59 4.88
C LEU A 51 16.40 0.43 3.41
N LYS A 52 16.60 1.46 2.59
CA LYS A 52 16.47 1.36 1.14
C LYS A 52 17.39 0.29 0.56
N THR A 53 18.66 0.28 0.96
CA THR A 53 19.63 -0.73 0.49
C THR A 53 19.21 -2.14 0.93
N LYS A 54 18.83 -2.31 2.19
CA LYS A 54 18.35 -3.61 2.71
C LYS A 54 17.08 -4.08 2.02
N TYR A 55 16.13 -3.19 1.77
CA TYR A 55 14.89 -3.53 1.07
C TYR A 55 15.16 -3.96 -0.36
N LEU A 56 16.03 -3.27 -1.09
CA LEU A 56 16.39 -3.64 -2.46
C LEU A 56 17.09 -5.00 -2.52
N SER A 57 17.98 -5.27 -1.56
CA SER A 57 18.62 -6.60 -1.42
C SER A 57 17.58 -7.68 -1.15
N LEU A 58 16.66 -7.47 -0.21
CA LEU A 58 15.57 -8.41 0.09
C LEU A 58 14.74 -8.74 -1.16
N ILE A 59 14.37 -7.73 -1.97
CA ILE A 59 13.61 -7.93 -3.20
C ILE A 59 14.39 -8.74 -4.22
N TYR A 60 15.68 -8.48 -4.37
CA TYR A 60 16.56 -9.24 -5.25
C TYR A 60 16.66 -10.70 -4.78
N ASP A 61 17.01 -10.92 -3.51
CA ASP A 61 17.20 -12.25 -2.94
C ASP A 61 15.92 -13.10 -3.00
N LEU A 62 14.75 -12.45 -2.79
CA LEU A 62 13.45 -13.11 -2.93
C LEU A 62 13.17 -13.53 -4.38
N GLY A 63 13.50 -12.70 -5.35
CA GLY A 63 13.37 -13.04 -6.78
C GLY A 63 14.26 -14.21 -7.19
N GLU A 64 15.47 -14.28 -6.64
CA GLU A 64 16.46 -15.36 -6.87
C GLU A 64 16.20 -16.61 -6.04
N ALA A 65 15.36 -16.56 -5.00
CA ALA A 65 15.03 -17.71 -4.19
C ALA A 65 14.40 -18.83 -5.04
N LYS A 66 14.78 -20.09 -4.74
CA LYS A 66 14.32 -21.24 -5.52
C LYS A 66 13.17 -21.95 -4.80
N VAL A 67 12.11 -22.19 -5.57
CA VAL A 67 10.99 -23.05 -5.21
C VAL A 67 10.94 -24.16 -6.26
N ASP A 68 10.90 -25.41 -5.84
CA ASP A 68 10.94 -26.60 -6.72
C ASP A 68 12.08 -26.56 -7.75
N GLY A 69 13.26 -26.10 -7.31
CA GLY A 69 14.47 -26.03 -8.13
C GLY A 69 14.56 -24.86 -9.12
N LYS A 70 13.50 -24.03 -9.23
CA LYS A 70 13.41 -22.90 -10.15
C LYS A 70 13.26 -21.58 -9.37
N ARG A 71 13.89 -20.50 -9.86
CA ARG A 71 13.80 -19.20 -9.19
C ARG A 71 12.36 -18.64 -9.25
N ILE A 72 11.95 -17.89 -8.23
CA ILE A 72 10.63 -17.26 -8.20
C ILE A 72 10.41 -16.37 -9.43
N ILE A 73 11.41 -15.59 -9.83
CA ILE A 73 11.36 -14.76 -11.03
C ILE A 73 11.10 -15.58 -12.29
N ASP A 74 11.61 -16.82 -12.38
CA ASP A 74 11.42 -17.70 -13.54
C ASP A 74 10.05 -18.39 -13.55
N HIS A 75 9.47 -18.64 -12.35
CA HIS A 75 8.08 -19.12 -12.26
C HIS A 75 7.06 -18.12 -12.77
N LEU A 76 7.41 -16.83 -12.73
CA LEU A 76 6.53 -15.72 -13.11
C LEU A 76 6.81 -15.20 -14.53
N LEU A 77 7.55 -15.95 -15.37
CA LEU A 77 7.78 -15.57 -16.76
C LEU A 77 6.46 -15.55 -17.54
N ILE A 78 6.13 -14.40 -18.15
CA ILE A 78 4.98 -14.23 -19.05
C ILE A 78 5.40 -14.49 -20.49
N ARG A 79 6.61 -14.08 -20.86
CA ARG A 79 7.23 -14.25 -22.16
C ARG A 79 8.75 -14.28 -22.03
N GLN A 80 9.45 -14.63 -23.10
CA GLN A 80 10.91 -14.64 -23.12
C GLN A 80 11.46 -13.30 -22.61
N ASN A 81 12.34 -13.36 -21.62
CA ASN A 81 13.00 -12.23 -20.97
C ASN A 81 12.08 -11.24 -20.24
N PHE A 82 10.82 -11.59 -19.94
CA PHE A 82 9.92 -10.75 -19.19
C PHE A 82 9.15 -11.53 -18.12
N SER A 83 9.46 -11.23 -16.86
CA SER A 83 8.79 -11.82 -15.70
C SER A 83 7.77 -10.85 -15.08
N TYR A 84 6.59 -11.37 -14.70
CA TYR A 84 5.58 -10.65 -13.94
C TYR A 84 6.11 -10.18 -12.57
N TRP A 85 7.18 -10.80 -12.07
CA TRP A 85 7.87 -10.37 -10.85
C TRP A 85 8.07 -8.87 -10.79
N TRP A 86 8.55 -8.28 -11.89
CA TRP A 86 8.84 -6.84 -11.98
C TRP A 86 7.62 -5.92 -12.00
N MET A 87 6.42 -6.50 -12.15
CA MET A 87 5.14 -5.79 -12.10
C MET A 87 4.42 -5.97 -10.76
N THR A 88 5.01 -6.71 -9.82
CA THR A 88 4.41 -6.89 -8.49
C THR A 88 4.58 -5.64 -7.64
N LEU A 89 3.64 -5.40 -6.72
CA LEU A 89 3.70 -4.24 -5.81
C LEU A 89 4.97 -4.24 -4.96
N ILE A 90 5.52 -5.40 -4.63
CA ILE A 90 6.73 -5.51 -3.81
C ILE A 90 7.97 -4.98 -4.54
N THR A 91 8.01 -5.06 -5.88
CA THR A 91 9.09 -4.50 -6.71
C THR A 91 8.83 -3.06 -7.12
N GLU A 92 7.57 -2.59 -7.03
CA GLU A 92 7.16 -1.25 -7.41
C GLU A 92 7.53 -0.24 -6.31
N LYS A 93 8.61 0.50 -6.53
CA LYS A 93 9.25 1.38 -5.52
C LYS A 93 8.42 2.55 -5.00
N CYS A 94 7.25 2.83 -5.58
CA CYS A 94 6.53 4.08 -5.35
C CYS A 94 5.16 3.92 -4.67
N ASN A 95 4.78 2.71 -4.25
CA ASN A 95 3.41 2.43 -3.81
C ASN A 95 3.24 2.00 -2.36
N TYR A 96 4.04 2.54 -1.45
CA TYR A 96 3.91 2.28 0.00
C TYR A 96 2.48 2.53 0.50
N ALA A 97 1.82 3.58 0.02
CA ALA A 97 0.45 3.90 0.39
C ALA A 97 -0.60 2.89 -0.10
N LYS A 98 -0.26 2.03 -1.06
CA LYS A 98 -1.19 1.03 -1.62
C LYS A 98 -1.06 -0.36 -0.97
N SER A 99 0.02 -0.61 -0.25
CA SER A 99 0.28 -1.90 0.37
C SER A 99 0.78 -1.74 1.80
N PRO A 100 -0.09 -1.94 2.80
CA PRO A 100 0.32 -1.97 4.20
C PRO A 100 1.41 -3.00 4.50
N GLN A 101 1.46 -4.09 3.72
CA GLN A 101 2.47 -5.13 3.88
C GLN A 101 3.87 -4.63 3.52
N ILE A 102 4.02 -3.80 2.48
CA ILE A 102 5.32 -3.20 2.11
C ILE A 102 5.78 -2.22 3.20
N ASP A 103 4.87 -1.40 3.71
CA ASP A 103 5.14 -0.51 4.84
C ASP A 103 5.60 -1.31 6.06
N ASN A 104 4.91 -2.40 6.39
CA ASN A 104 5.29 -3.29 7.48
C ASN A 104 6.67 -3.94 7.26
N ILE A 105 7.03 -4.35 6.04
CA ILE A 105 8.38 -4.89 5.76
C ILE A 105 9.46 -3.86 6.11
N ILE A 106 9.29 -2.62 5.68
CA ILE A 106 10.26 -1.55 5.96
C ILE A 106 10.37 -1.29 7.47
N LYS A 107 9.23 -1.25 8.16
CA LYS A 107 9.17 -1.10 9.62
C LYS A 107 9.83 -2.25 10.36
N ILE A 108 9.65 -3.49 9.91
CA ILE A 108 10.31 -4.68 10.47
C ILE A 108 11.83 -4.58 10.29
N LEU A 109 12.30 -4.16 9.12
CA LEU A 109 13.72 -3.97 8.85
C LEU A 109 14.34 -2.88 9.75
N ALA A 110 13.59 -1.81 10.01
CA ALA A 110 14.00 -0.75 10.93
C ALA A 110 14.08 -1.26 12.37
N LEU A 111 13.03 -1.97 12.82
CA LEU A 111 12.99 -2.58 14.15
C LEU A 111 14.11 -3.61 14.34
N GLU A 112 14.36 -4.47 13.35
CA GLU A 112 15.46 -5.44 13.40
C GLU A 112 16.82 -4.76 13.59
N HIS A 113 17.07 -3.68 12.83
CA HIS A 113 18.31 -2.92 12.94
C HIS A 113 18.47 -2.33 14.34
N TRP A 114 17.43 -1.68 14.83
CA TRP A 114 17.42 -1.05 16.14
C TRP A 114 17.55 -2.06 17.30
N LEU A 115 16.89 -3.22 17.24
CA LEU A 115 17.00 -4.28 18.24
C LEU A 115 18.40 -4.92 18.32
N LYS A 116 19.17 -4.90 17.24
CA LYS A 116 20.56 -5.37 17.25
C LYS A 116 21.48 -4.46 18.08
N GLU A 117 21.15 -3.19 18.16
CA GLU A 117 21.88 -2.19 18.95
C GLU A 117 21.30 -2.09 20.37
N ASN A 118 20.00 -2.27 20.53
CA ASN A 118 19.28 -2.19 21.78
C ASN A 118 18.79 -3.58 22.19
N ARG A 119 19.49 -4.20 23.15
CA ARG A 119 19.22 -5.59 23.56
C ARG A 119 18.09 -5.65 24.57
N TYR A 120 16.98 -6.30 24.20
CA TYR A 120 15.86 -6.64 25.06
C TYR A 120 15.77 -8.15 25.25
N HIS A 121 15.23 -8.59 26.40
CA HIS A 121 14.93 -10.00 26.66
C HIS A 121 13.56 -10.40 26.16
N THR A 122 12.59 -9.51 26.25
CA THR A 122 11.20 -9.78 25.90
C THR A 122 10.64 -8.68 25.01
N LEU A 123 9.96 -9.05 23.93
CA LEU A 123 9.10 -8.19 23.14
C LEU A 123 7.65 -8.49 23.46
N VAL A 124 6.90 -7.49 23.85
CA VAL A 124 5.45 -7.57 24.04
C VAL A 124 4.79 -6.79 22.91
N LEU A 125 3.94 -7.44 22.13
CA LEU A 125 3.23 -6.80 21.01
C LEU A 125 1.75 -6.63 21.38
N GLU A 126 1.24 -5.41 21.31
CA GLU A 126 -0.19 -5.13 21.35
C GLU A 126 -0.70 -4.72 19.98
N THR A 127 -1.38 -5.64 19.29
CA THR A 127 -1.97 -5.43 17.96
C THR A 127 -3.15 -6.35 17.71
N ASP A 128 -4.07 -5.93 16.83
CA ASP A 128 -5.13 -6.78 16.29
C ASP A 128 -4.74 -7.41 14.93
N ASN A 129 -3.52 -7.15 14.44
CA ASN A 129 -3.05 -7.61 13.14
C ASN A 129 -2.30 -8.95 13.30
N ASP A 130 -2.95 -10.03 12.90
CA ASP A 130 -2.40 -11.40 13.00
C ASP A 130 -1.15 -11.59 12.12
N GLU A 131 -1.08 -10.96 10.94
CA GLU A 131 0.07 -11.06 10.02
C GLU A 131 1.30 -10.35 10.61
N LEU A 132 1.09 -9.19 11.22
CA LEU A 132 2.15 -8.46 11.92
C LEU A 132 2.66 -9.26 13.12
N ALA A 133 1.75 -9.81 13.94
CA ALA A 133 2.12 -10.62 15.09
C ALA A 133 2.93 -11.86 14.68
N PHE A 134 2.53 -12.55 13.62
CA PHE A 134 3.27 -13.67 13.07
C PHE A 134 4.68 -13.26 12.61
N SER A 135 4.78 -12.16 11.85
CA SER A 135 6.07 -11.67 11.34
C SER A 135 7.02 -11.26 12.46
N LEU A 136 6.52 -10.57 13.48
CA LEU A 136 7.34 -10.16 14.63
C LEU A 136 7.72 -11.35 15.53
N SER A 137 6.90 -12.40 15.62
CA SER A 137 7.26 -13.61 16.33
C SER A 137 8.44 -14.33 15.66
N LEU A 138 8.49 -14.34 14.32
CA LEU A 138 9.63 -14.89 13.58
C LEU A 138 10.90 -14.05 13.77
N LEU A 139 10.78 -12.73 13.75
CA LEU A 139 11.90 -11.84 14.01
C LEU A 139 12.46 -12.05 15.43
N ALA A 140 11.59 -12.10 16.44
CA ALA A 140 11.98 -12.34 17.82
C ALA A 140 12.71 -13.69 17.98
N LYS A 141 12.18 -14.74 17.34
CA LYS A 141 12.83 -16.06 17.31
C LYS A 141 14.22 -15.99 16.67
N GLN A 142 14.38 -15.28 15.57
CA GLN A 142 15.67 -15.10 14.89
C GLN A 142 16.68 -14.35 15.78
N LEU A 143 16.22 -13.39 16.56
CA LEU A 143 17.05 -12.59 17.47
C LEU A 143 17.23 -13.23 18.85
N LEU A 144 16.64 -14.40 19.11
CA LEU A 144 16.64 -15.09 20.39
C LEU A 144 16.04 -14.26 21.52
N ILE A 145 14.95 -13.55 21.23
CA ILE A 145 14.18 -12.71 22.15
C ILE A 145 12.85 -13.40 22.45
N ASP A 146 12.41 -13.40 23.71
CA ASP A 146 11.10 -13.91 24.09
C ASP A 146 10.00 -13.03 23.50
N PHE A 147 8.93 -13.65 22.97
CA PHE A 147 7.84 -12.92 22.32
C PHE A 147 6.50 -13.21 23.00
N LYS A 148 5.78 -12.15 23.34
CA LYS A 148 4.42 -12.22 23.88
C LYS A 148 3.50 -11.38 22.99
N TRP A 149 2.37 -11.95 22.57
CA TRP A 149 1.36 -11.24 21.81
C TRP A 149 0.08 -11.06 22.63
N GLU A 150 -0.30 -9.81 22.85
CA GLU A 150 -1.54 -9.43 23.49
C GLU A 150 -2.53 -8.93 22.44
N LYS A 151 -3.46 -9.81 22.06
CA LYS A 151 -4.54 -9.46 21.12
C LYS A 151 -5.62 -8.73 21.89
N LYS A 152 -5.76 -7.43 21.66
CA LYS A 152 -6.90 -6.66 22.20
C LYS A 152 -8.01 -6.63 21.15
N HIS A 153 -9.13 -7.29 21.47
CA HIS A 153 -10.30 -7.31 20.61
C HIS A 153 -10.76 -5.87 20.36
N LYS A 154 -10.60 -5.35 19.13
CA LYS A 154 -11.33 -4.16 18.72
C LYS A 154 -12.81 -4.40 19.05
N ARG A 155 -13.43 -3.44 19.75
CA ARG A 155 -14.91 -3.31 19.71
C ARG A 155 -15.26 -3.39 18.22
N SER A 156 -15.91 -4.47 17.85
CA SER A 156 -16.37 -4.77 16.49
C SER A 156 -16.99 -3.48 15.92
N LEU A 157 -16.27 -2.80 15.04
CA LEU A 157 -16.91 -1.89 14.10
C LEU A 157 -17.98 -2.75 13.45
N ASN A 158 -19.26 -2.32 13.51
CA ASN A 158 -20.41 -3.02 12.94
C ASN A 158 -20.14 -3.33 11.46
N ILE A 159 -19.39 -4.38 11.21
CA ILE A 159 -19.19 -4.90 9.86
C ILE A 159 -20.57 -5.43 9.46
N SER A 160 -21.18 -4.79 8.46
CA SER A 160 -22.47 -5.21 7.92
C SER A 160 -22.46 -6.73 7.73
N PHE A 161 -23.51 -7.41 8.20
CA PHE A 161 -23.68 -8.86 8.08
C PHE A 161 -23.36 -9.36 6.66
N LYS A 162 -23.74 -8.61 5.63
CA LYS A 162 -23.42 -8.90 4.23
C LYS A 162 -21.91 -8.97 3.96
N LYS A 163 -21.11 -8.07 4.54
CA LYS A 163 -19.65 -8.06 4.37
C LYS A 163 -19.01 -9.24 5.11
N ARG A 164 -19.54 -9.63 6.27
CA ARG A 164 -19.08 -10.79 7.05
C ARG A 164 -19.32 -12.10 6.30
N VAL A 165 -20.54 -12.28 5.74
CA VAL A 165 -20.88 -13.44 4.92
C VAL A 165 -20.01 -13.51 3.66
N PHE A 166 -19.80 -12.37 2.97
CA PHE A 166 -18.93 -12.34 1.79
C PHE A 166 -17.49 -12.73 2.13
N GLN A 167 -16.94 -12.22 3.24
CA GLN A 167 -15.57 -12.53 3.67
C GLN A 167 -15.38 -13.99 4.12
N SER A 168 -16.44 -14.68 4.53
CA SER A 168 -16.39 -16.10 4.91
C SER A 168 -16.42 -17.08 3.71
N LEU A 169 -16.73 -16.59 2.50
CA LEU A 169 -16.72 -17.41 1.30
C LEU A 169 -15.29 -17.72 0.84
N PRO A 170 -15.05 -18.90 0.24
CA PRO A 170 -13.79 -19.18 -0.43
C PRO A 170 -13.46 -18.15 -1.53
N ASN A 171 -12.20 -17.81 -1.72
CA ASN A 171 -11.76 -16.81 -2.72
C ASN A 171 -12.25 -17.12 -4.14
N ILE A 172 -12.36 -18.40 -4.49
CA ILE A 172 -12.88 -18.86 -5.78
C ILE A 172 -14.34 -18.43 -6.03
N ILE A 173 -15.12 -18.24 -4.96
CA ILE A 173 -16.52 -17.76 -5.03
C ILE A 173 -16.57 -16.24 -4.90
N GLN A 174 -15.72 -15.65 -4.06
CA GLN A 174 -15.65 -14.19 -3.90
C GLN A 174 -15.28 -13.48 -5.21
N SER A 175 -14.32 -14.03 -5.97
CA SER A 175 -13.80 -13.41 -7.19
C SER A 175 -14.86 -13.22 -8.28
N PRO A 176 -15.64 -14.21 -8.70
CA PRO A 176 -16.69 -14.01 -9.69
C PRO A 176 -17.83 -13.10 -9.20
N ILE A 177 -18.20 -13.17 -7.91
CA ILE A 177 -19.21 -12.26 -7.35
C ILE A 177 -18.71 -10.81 -7.45
N TRP A 178 -17.45 -10.56 -7.06
CA TRP A 178 -16.84 -9.24 -7.17
C TRP A 178 -16.78 -8.77 -8.62
N LEU A 179 -16.39 -9.64 -9.56
CA LEU A 179 -16.33 -9.33 -10.99
C LEU A 179 -17.69 -8.94 -11.55
N ILE A 180 -18.74 -9.70 -11.24
CA ILE A 180 -20.12 -9.40 -11.67
C ILE A 180 -20.54 -8.04 -11.12
N PHE A 181 -20.32 -7.81 -9.82
CA PHE A 181 -20.64 -6.54 -9.19
C PHE A 181 -19.88 -5.36 -9.84
N TYR A 182 -18.60 -5.55 -10.14
CA TYR A 182 -17.78 -4.56 -10.84
C TYR A 182 -18.32 -4.26 -12.24
N LEU A 183 -18.61 -5.28 -13.03
CA LEU A 183 -19.15 -5.15 -14.39
C LEU A 183 -20.51 -4.43 -14.38
N VAL A 184 -21.42 -4.80 -13.50
CA VAL A 184 -22.74 -4.16 -13.37
C VAL A 184 -22.59 -2.69 -12.93
N SER A 185 -21.74 -2.43 -11.95
CA SER A 185 -21.50 -1.06 -11.45
C SER A 185 -20.91 -0.11 -12.49
N ASN A 186 -20.11 -0.62 -13.42
CA ASN A 186 -19.43 0.16 -14.45
C ASN A 186 -20.06 -0.01 -15.85
N TRP A 187 -21.19 -0.71 -15.95
CA TRP A 187 -21.85 -0.99 -17.24
C TRP A 187 -22.15 0.25 -18.06
N SER A 188 -22.50 1.36 -17.38
CA SER A 188 -22.78 2.64 -18.02
C SER A 188 -21.58 3.25 -18.76
N LEU A 189 -20.35 2.84 -18.41
CA LEU A 189 -19.11 3.32 -19.06
C LEU A 189 -18.71 2.48 -20.27
N LYS A 190 -19.40 1.36 -20.53
CA LYS A 190 -19.08 0.47 -21.64
C LYS A 190 -19.26 1.19 -22.97
N GLY A 191 -18.17 1.29 -23.73
CA GLY A 191 -18.17 1.87 -25.09
C GLY A 191 -18.24 3.39 -25.16
N VAL A 192 -18.16 4.08 -24.02
CA VAL A 192 -18.14 5.56 -23.98
C VAL A 192 -16.88 6.06 -24.68
N GLY A 193 -17.04 7.01 -25.61
CA GLY A 193 -15.94 7.64 -26.36
C GLY A 193 -15.23 6.75 -27.39
N VAL A 194 -15.65 5.49 -27.57
CA VAL A 194 -14.97 4.56 -28.49
C VAL A 194 -15.15 4.97 -29.95
N LYS A 195 -16.33 5.48 -30.34
CA LYS A 195 -16.60 5.97 -31.70
C LYS A 195 -15.79 7.21 -32.02
N GLU A 196 -15.79 8.15 -31.10
CA GLU A 196 -15.05 9.41 -31.20
C GLU A 196 -13.56 9.12 -31.33
N TRP A 197 -13.04 8.22 -30.51
CA TRP A 197 -11.62 7.84 -30.57
C TRP A 197 -11.23 7.13 -31.87
N ARG A 198 -12.06 6.19 -32.35
CA ARG A 198 -11.83 5.51 -33.63
C ARG A 198 -11.83 6.44 -34.83
N ASN A 199 -12.66 7.48 -34.79
CA ASN A 199 -12.78 8.45 -35.88
C ASN A 199 -11.82 9.64 -35.71
N SER A 200 -11.07 9.70 -34.65
CA SER A 200 -10.13 10.78 -34.39
C SER A 200 -8.92 10.67 -35.33
N THR A 201 -8.51 11.79 -35.88
CA THR A 201 -7.29 11.99 -36.66
C THR A 201 -6.12 12.48 -35.80
N SER A 202 -6.32 12.57 -34.50
CA SER A 202 -5.29 13.06 -33.57
C SER A 202 -4.10 12.13 -33.50
N SER A 203 -2.90 12.71 -33.58
CA SER A 203 -1.63 11.98 -33.53
C SER A 203 -1.21 11.58 -32.13
N SER A 204 -1.79 12.19 -31.10
CA SER A 204 -1.39 12.01 -29.72
C SER A 204 -2.59 11.66 -28.83
N THR A 205 -2.38 10.68 -27.93
CA THR A 205 -3.39 10.30 -26.91
C THR A 205 -2.78 10.41 -25.52
N PHE A 206 -3.40 11.18 -24.66
CA PHE A 206 -3.04 11.33 -23.26
C PHE A 206 -3.96 10.45 -22.41
N VAL A 207 -3.38 9.75 -21.45
CA VAL A 207 -4.12 8.93 -20.49
C VAL A 207 -4.03 9.57 -19.12
N SER A 208 -5.17 9.83 -18.50
CA SER A 208 -5.25 10.46 -17.18
C SER A 208 -6.38 9.83 -16.36
N TYR A 209 -6.39 10.10 -15.07
CA TYR A 209 -7.50 9.72 -14.22
C TYR A 209 -8.60 10.79 -14.23
N LEU A 210 -9.87 10.35 -14.16
CA LEU A 210 -11.02 11.27 -14.18
C LEU A 210 -11.00 12.25 -13.00
N PHE A 211 -10.43 11.87 -11.86
CA PHE A 211 -10.32 12.76 -10.69
C PHE A 211 -9.32 13.91 -10.89
N ASN A 212 -8.49 13.86 -11.91
CA ASN A 212 -7.58 14.95 -12.25
C ASN A 212 -8.25 16.09 -13.01
N ILE A 213 -9.54 15.95 -13.40
CA ILE A 213 -10.29 17.02 -14.06
C ILE A 213 -10.64 18.09 -13.04
N ALA A 214 -10.35 19.35 -13.35
CA ALA A 214 -10.70 20.49 -12.51
C ALA A 214 -12.24 20.70 -12.49
N PRO A 215 -12.89 20.62 -11.31
CA PRO A 215 -14.35 20.61 -11.25
C PRO A 215 -15.01 21.96 -11.58
N ASN A 216 -14.28 23.08 -11.46
CA ASN A 216 -14.82 24.43 -11.58
C ASN A 216 -14.77 25.02 -13.00
N GLU A 217 -14.15 24.34 -13.95
CA GLU A 217 -13.87 24.89 -15.27
C GLU A 217 -14.73 24.31 -16.40
N LYS A 218 -15.76 23.53 -16.05
CA LYS A 218 -16.73 22.97 -17.01
C LYS A 218 -17.62 24.03 -17.72
N LYS A 219 -17.53 25.30 -17.37
CA LYS A 219 -18.45 26.33 -17.91
C LYS A 219 -18.24 26.66 -19.38
N ASN A 220 -17.03 26.39 -19.94
CA ASN A 220 -16.70 26.82 -21.30
C ASN A 220 -16.38 25.66 -22.27
N GLY A 221 -16.58 24.40 -21.85
CA GLY A 221 -16.22 23.23 -22.69
C GLY A 221 -14.73 22.96 -22.82
N GLU A 222 -13.89 23.72 -22.16
CA GLU A 222 -12.44 23.50 -22.14
C GLU A 222 -12.06 22.42 -21.14
N TYR A 223 -11.16 21.52 -21.55
CA TYR A 223 -10.61 20.51 -20.68
C TYR A 223 -9.40 21.05 -19.91
N LYS A 224 -9.50 21.14 -18.59
CA LYS A 224 -8.37 21.49 -17.71
C LYS A 224 -8.11 20.40 -16.68
N SER A 225 -6.84 20.13 -16.45
CA SER A 225 -6.37 19.07 -15.56
C SER A 225 -5.46 19.61 -14.46
N HIS A 226 -5.73 19.26 -13.22
CA HIS A 226 -4.83 19.58 -12.12
C HIS A 226 -3.47 18.86 -12.23
N TYR A 227 -3.45 17.70 -12.87
CA TYR A 227 -2.21 16.94 -13.04
C TYR A 227 -1.34 17.47 -14.17
N TRP A 228 -1.95 17.77 -15.32
CA TRP A 228 -1.25 18.24 -16.52
C TRP A 228 -1.02 19.75 -16.53
N THR A 229 -1.65 20.48 -15.60
CA THR A 229 -1.50 21.93 -15.41
C THR A 229 -1.59 22.72 -16.74
N LYS A 230 -0.51 23.44 -17.08
CA LYS A 230 -0.41 24.26 -18.31
C LYS A 230 -0.26 23.47 -19.60
N LEU A 231 -0.10 22.14 -19.56
CA LEU A 231 0.09 21.35 -20.78
C LEU A 231 -1.15 21.42 -21.69
N THR A 232 -2.35 21.39 -21.11
CA THR A 232 -3.61 21.51 -21.87
C THR A 232 -3.66 22.83 -22.62
N ASP A 233 -3.38 23.95 -21.95
CA ASP A 233 -3.37 25.28 -22.54
C ASP A 233 -2.32 25.40 -23.66
N LEU A 234 -1.13 24.86 -23.46
CA LEU A 234 -0.05 24.87 -24.46
C LEU A 234 -0.39 24.05 -25.72
N LEU A 235 -1.13 22.96 -25.56
CA LEU A 235 -1.57 22.12 -26.69
C LEU A 235 -2.67 22.84 -27.49
N ASP A 236 -3.57 23.53 -26.82
CA ASP A 236 -4.63 24.34 -27.44
C ASP A 236 -4.04 25.55 -28.18
N ASP A 237 -3.11 26.29 -27.57
CA ASP A 237 -2.41 27.41 -28.17
C ASP A 237 -1.67 27.00 -29.46
N LYS A 238 -1.08 25.79 -29.46
CA LYS A 238 -0.40 25.23 -30.63
C LYS A 238 -1.32 24.55 -31.63
N LYS A 239 -2.65 24.57 -31.39
CA LYS A 239 -3.67 23.88 -32.19
C LYS A 239 -3.35 22.38 -32.41
N CYS A 240 -2.75 21.73 -31.41
CA CYS A 240 -2.46 20.31 -31.46
C CYS A 240 -3.74 19.52 -31.22
N SER A 241 -4.14 18.72 -32.22
CA SER A 241 -5.27 17.81 -32.03
C SER A 241 -4.84 16.64 -31.15
N THR A 242 -5.52 16.45 -30.00
CA THR A 242 -5.20 15.43 -29.00
C THR A 242 -6.43 14.65 -28.55
N ASN A 243 -6.23 13.38 -28.23
CA ASN A 243 -7.22 12.55 -27.58
C ASN A 243 -6.93 12.48 -26.07
N TRP A 244 -7.97 12.51 -25.26
CA TRP A 244 -7.88 12.34 -23.81
C TRP A 244 -8.67 11.10 -23.36
N LEU A 245 -7.98 10.11 -22.82
CA LEU A 245 -8.57 8.91 -22.24
C LEU A 245 -8.58 9.02 -20.72
N HIS A 246 -9.77 9.01 -20.12
CA HIS A 246 -9.92 9.11 -18.66
C HIS A 246 -10.21 7.75 -18.03
N ILE A 247 -9.32 7.32 -17.13
CA ILE A 247 -9.53 6.13 -16.31
C ILE A 247 -10.47 6.50 -15.17
N TYR A 248 -11.64 5.86 -15.12
CA TYR A 248 -12.59 6.02 -14.02
C TYR A 248 -12.25 5.11 -12.86
N ILE A 249 -12.01 5.69 -11.68
CA ILE A 249 -11.89 4.97 -10.41
C ILE A 249 -13.00 5.49 -9.51
N LYS A 250 -13.79 4.57 -8.92
CA LYS A 250 -14.89 4.95 -8.01
C LYS A 250 -14.30 5.58 -6.74
N ASP A 251 -14.62 6.84 -6.51
CA ASP A 251 -14.24 7.60 -5.31
C ASP A 251 -15.45 8.37 -4.78
N LYS A 252 -15.45 8.72 -3.48
CA LYS A 252 -16.54 9.50 -2.86
C LYS A 252 -16.68 10.91 -3.43
N LYS A 253 -15.58 11.48 -3.93
CA LYS A 253 -15.50 12.82 -4.50
C LYS A 253 -15.88 12.88 -5.98
N LEU A 254 -15.96 11.72 -6.65
CA LEU A 254 -16.27 11.63 -8.07
C LEU A 254 -17.76 11.33 -8.30
N PRO A 255 -18.29 11.73 -9.45
CA PRO A 255 -19.63 11.35 -9.85
C PRO A 255 -19.73 9.83 -10.02
N SER A 256 -20.92 9.27 -9.86
CA SER A 256 -21.15 7.86 -10.17
C SER A 256 -20.84 7.56 -11.65
N ALA A 257 -20.50 6.31 -11.97
CA ALA A 257 -20.21 5.90 -13.35
C ALA A 257 -21.33 6.31 -14.36
N LYS A 258 -22.60 6.34 -13.91
CA LYS A 258 -23.72 6.82 -14.72
C LYS A 258 -23.69 8.33 -14.99
N LYS A 259 -23.14 9.13 -14.07
CA LYS A 259 -23.01 10.58 -14.23
C LYS A 259 -21.69 10.99 -14.90
N ALA A 260 -20.70 10.10 -14.88
CA ALA A 260 -19.39 10.28 -15.51
C ALA A 260 -19.42 9.98 -17.02
N ARG A 261 -20.49 9.33 -17.49
CA ARG A 261 -20.79 9.13 -18.92
C ARG A 261 -21.24 10.46 -19.54
#